data_bf5ef93d1739a36fe10199722b5278e4
#
_entry.id   bf5ef93d1739a36fe10199722b5278e4
#
_cell.length_a   1.000
_cell.length_b   1.000
_cell.length_c   1.000
_cell.angle_alpha   90.00
_cell.angle_beta   90.00
_cell.angle_gamma   90.00
#
_symmetry.space_group_name_H-M   'P 1'
#
loop_
_entity.id
_entity.type
_entity.pdbx_description
1 polymer ?
#
loop_
_entity_poly.entity_id
_entity_poly.type
_entity_poly.pdbx_seq_one_letter_code
_entity_poly.pdbx_strand_id
1 'polypeptide(L)'
;MPQASPQVLTELPQKLVGPSAWLGKDMAANPSAWLYSLSVEDIKDLENAAQYFLSLGVDIGEITKETFPLTTFLKHINSLQNKLLKGTGVEVLRGLPITNYSQEFTATIFCGLGSHLGSARSQNSDGHILGHVRDIGADSNDPNSRIYQTCDRQTFHTDSADVVGLVCIKEAKEGGRSLLVSAESIYNRMKLECPDLLEKLFDPIATDR
;
A
#
# COMPACT_ATOMS: atom_id res chain seq x y z
N MET A 1 21.98 12.50 3.01
CA MET A 1 22.38 11.41 3.92
C MET A 1 23.29 10.47 3.16
N PRO A 2 24.41 9.97 3.70
CA PRO A 2 25.24 9.01 3.00
C PRO A 2 24.42 7.74 2.78
N GLN A 3 24.36 7.30 1.52
CA GLN A 3 23.79 5.99 1.18
C GLN A 3 24.65 4.93 1.86
N ALA A 4 24.06 4.14 2.73
CA ALA A 4 24.70 2.95 3.26
C ALA A 4 25.03 2.05 2.07
N SER A 5 26.30 1.67 1.93
CA SER A 5 26.70 0.68 0.93
C SER A 5 25.89 -0.60 1.14
N PRO A 6 25.39 -1.24 0.08
CA PRO A 6 24.66 -2.49 0.22
C PRO A 6 25.54 -3.49 0.97
N GLN A 7 25.07 -3.97 2.12
CA GLN A 7 25.73 -5.07 2.81
C GLN A 7 25.55 -6.31 1.95
N VAL A 8 26.64 -6.79 1.37
CA VAL A 8 26.65 -8.10 0.72
C VAL A 8 26.44 -9.13 1.82
N LEU A 9 25.28 -9.77 1.81
CA LEU A 9 25.01 -10.89 2.71
C LEU A 9 25.95 -12.03 2.34
N THR A 10 26.85 -12.37 3.24
CA THR A 10 27.81 -13.48 3.04
C THR A 10 27.14 -14.85 3.20
N GLU A 11 25.97 -14.88 3.85
CA GLU A 11 25.16 -16.08 4.03
C GLU A 11 23.68 -15.71 4.15
N LEU A 12 22.80 -16.42 3.45
CA LEU A 12 21.37 -16.21 3.53
C LEU A 12 20.80 -16.77 4.83
N PRO A 13 19.89 -16.06 5.52
CA PRO A 13 19.23 -16.56 6.72
C PRO A 13 18.62 -17.96 6.50
N GLN A 14 18.70 -18.83 7.52
CA GLN A 14 18.14 -20.17 7.42
C GLN A 14 16.61 -20.12 7.37
N LYS A 15 16.01 -19.27 8.18
CA LYS A 15 14.57 -19.05 8.24
C LYS A 15 14.27 -17.65 8.75
N LEU A 16 13.36 -16.95 8.11
CA LEU A 16 12.81 -15.70 8.60
C LEU A 16 11.63 -16.00 9.53
N VAL A 17 11.65 -15.37 10.69
CA VAL A 17 10.62 -15.56 11.73
C VAL A 17 10.12 -14.19 12.20
N GLY A 18 8.87 -14.11 12.58
CA GLY A 18 8.26 -12.87 13.06
C GLY A 18 6.83 -12.70 12.56
N PRO A 19 6.18 -11.59 12.94
CA PRO A 19 4.79 -11.35 12.59
C PRO A 19 4.56 -11.13 11.09
N SER A 20 5.59 -10.76 10.32
CA SER A 20 5.54 -10.59 8.86
C SER A 20 5.62 -11.91 8.09
N ALA A 21 6.13 -12.99 8.69
CA ALA A 21 6.25 -14.32 8.07
C ALA A 21 4.95 -15.15 8.22
N TRP A 22 3.81 -14.55 7.89
CA TRP A 22 2.49 -15.19 8.04
C TRP A 22 2.13 -16.04 6.82
N LEU A 23 1.21 -16.99 7.04
CA LEU A 23 0.55 -17.75 5.99
C LEU A 23 -0.89 -17.24 5.80
N GLY A 24 -1.38 -17.27 4.57
CA GLY A 24 -2.73 -16.79 4.23
C GLY A 24 -3.84 -17.47 5.06
N LYS A 25 -3.70 -18.76 5.38
CA LYS A 25 -4.64 -19.49 6.25
C LYS A 25 -4.71 -18.92 7.68
N ASP A 26 -3.57 -18.45 8.21
CA ASP A 26 -3.49 -17.91 9.56
C ASP A 26 -4.10 -16.51 9.61
N MET A 27 -3.87 -15.71 8.56
CA MET A 27 -4.51 -14.39 8.37
C MET A 27 -6.02 -14.53 8.19
N ALA A 28 -6.48 -15.51 7.40
CA ALA A 28 -7.90 -15.77 7.21
C ALA A 28 -8.60 -16.21 8.51
N ALA A 29 -7.91 -16.97 9.36
CA ALA A 29 -8.42 -17.42 10.67
C ALA A 29 -8.44 -16.27 11.71
N ASN A 30 -7.65 -15.21 11.51
CA ASN A 30 -7.55 -14.09 12.45
C ASN A 30 -7.70 -12.73 11.73
N PRO A 31 -8.93 -12.35 11.30
CA PRO A 31 -9.16 -11.08 10.61
C PRO A 31 -8.73 -9.85 11.42
N SER A 32 -8.78 -9.89 12.75
CA SER A 32 -8.38 -8.76 13.60
C SER A 32 -6.88 -8.42 13.50
N ALA A 33 -6.04 -9.32 12.97
CA ALA A 33 -4.63 -9.04 12.74
C ALA A 33 -4.41 -8.02 11.60
N TRP A 34 -5.35 -7.90 10.65
CA TRP A 34 -5.18 -7.10 9.43
C TRP A 34 -6.38 -6.22 9.06
N LEU A 35 -7.53 -6.42 9.72
CA LEU A 35 -8.75 -5.64 9.45
C LEU A 35 -9.05 -4.73 10.63
N TYR A 36 -9.14 -3.43 10.38
CA TYR A 36 -9.62 -2.43 11.31
C TYR A 36 -10.92 -1.83 10.82
N SER A 37 -11.97 -1.88 11.65
CA SER A 37 -13.24 -1.24 11.34
C SER A 37 -13.27 0.14 11.97
N LEU A 38 -13.39 1.17 11.12
CA LEU A 38 -13.46 2.57 11.56
C LEU A 38 -14.70 2.77 12.44
N SER A 39 -14.52 3.39 13.58
CA SER A 39 -15.62 3.88 14.43
C SER A 39 -16.22 5.15 13.85
N VAL A 40 -17.36 5.55 14.41
CA VAL A 40 -18.00 6.83 14.05
C VAL A 40 -17.07 8.01 14.36
N GLU A 41 -16.33 7.94 15.44
CA GLU A 41 -15.38 8.95 15.87
C GLU A 41 -14.19 9.03 14.92
N ASP A 42 -13.67 7.88 14.46
CA ASP A 42 -12.59 7.83 13.47
C ASP A 42 -13.02 8.48 12.14
N ILE A 43 -14.21 8.11 11.65
CA ILE A 43 -14.76 8.67 10.42
C ILE A 43 -14.93 10.18 10.55
N LYS A 44 -15.48 10.65 11.67
CA LYS A 44 -15.67 12.08 11.91
C LYS A 44 -14.35 12.84 11.96
N ASP A 45 -13.31 12.27 12.55
CA ASP A 45 -11.98 12.88 12.60
C ASP A 45 -11.39 13.01 11.20
N LEU A 46 -11.50 11.96 10.37
CA LEU A 46 -11.08 11.97 8.98
C LEU A 46 -11.85 13.00 8.13
N GLU A 47 -13.17 13.07 8.31
CA GLU A 47 -14.03 14.03 7.61
C GLU A 47 -13.69 15.48 7.98
N ASN A 48 -13.46 15.76 9.26
CA ASN A 48 -13.09 17.09 9.74
C ASN A 48 -11.73 17.51 9.16
N ALA A 49 -10.74 16.62 9.16
CA ALA A 49 -9.42 16.89 8.59
C ALA A 49 -9.51 17.16 7.08
N ALA A 50 -10.33 16.39 6.35
CA ALA A 50 -10.55 16.60 4.92
C ALA A 50 -11.26 17.91 4.62
N GLN A 51 -12.29 18.27 5.39
CA GLN A 51 -12.98 19.56 5.26
C GLN A 51 -12.03 20.73 5.53
N TYR A 52 -11.20 20.61 6.57
CA TYR A 52 -10.19 21.61 6.87
C TYR A 52 -9.21 21.78 5.69
N PHE A 53 -8.64 20.70 5.19
CA PHE A 53 -7.73 20.77 4.04
C PHE A 53 -8.38 21.45 2.83
N LEU A 54 -9.59 21.03 2.46
CA LEU A 54 -10.32 21.61 1.33
C LEU A 54 -10.63 23.10 1.51
N SER A 55 -10.83 23.54 2.77
CA SER A 55 -11.05 24.96 3.07
C SER A 55 -9.84 25.84 2.84
N LEU A 56 -8.62 25.25 2.76
CA LEU A 56 -7.39 25.99 2.47
C LEU A 56 -7.29 26.39 0.99
N GLY A 57 -8.01 25.70 0.09
CA GLY A 57 -8.02 25.97 -1.35
C GLY A 57 -6.67 25.69 -2.04
N VAL A 58 -5.84 24.82 -1.47
CA VAL A 58 -4.53 24.42 -2.01
C VAL A 58 -4.63 23.11 -2.79
N ASP A 59 -3.63 22.83 -3.64
CA ASP A 59 -3.56 21.59 -4.41
C ASP A 59 -3.36 20.37 -3.50
N ILE A 60 -3.93 19.22 -3.89
CA ILE A 60 -3.81 17.96 -3.14
C ILE A 60 -2.35 17.51 -2.98
N GLY A 61 -1.46 17.90 -3.87
CA GLY A 61 -0.02 17.66 -3.77
C GLY A 61 0.65 18.35 -2.58
N GLU A 62 -0.01 19.38 -2.00
CA GLU A 62 0.48 20.13 -0.84
C GLU A 62 -0.03 19.55 0.50
N ILE A 63 -0.71 18.40 0.46
CA ILE A 63 -1.26 17.78 1.65
C ILE A 63 -0.13 17.27 2.56
N THR A 64 -0.17 17.69 3.81
CA THR A 64 0.76 17.28 4.87
C THR A 64 -0.03 16.91 6.13
N LYS A 65 0.62 16.33 7.13
CA LYS A 65 -0.02 16.08 8.43
C LYS A 65 -0.43 17.37 9.17
N GLU A 66 0.19 18.50 8.84
CA GLU A 66 -0.17 19.82 9.38
C GLU A 66 -1.42 20.37 8.70
N THR A 67 -1.58 20.16 7.38
CA THR A 67 -2.76 20.58 6.61
C THR A 67 -3.88 19.55 6.63
N PHE A 68 -3.63 18.32 7.10
CA PHE A 68 -4.61 17.27 7.38
C PHE A 68 -4.49 16.80 8.83
N PRO A 69 -4.85 17.64 9.83
CA PRO A 69 -4.61 17.35 11.23
C PRO A 69 -5.57 16.28 11.76
N LEU A 70 -5.03 15.16 12.22
CA LEU A 70 -5.79 14.12 12.92
C LEU A 70 -5.67 14.31 14.43
N THR A 71 -6.74 13.97 15.14
CA THR A 71 -6.82 14.06 16.60
C THR A 71 -7.00 12.68 17.23
N THR A 72 -8.21 12.14 17.21
CA THR A 72 -8.53 10.84 17.82
C THR A 72 -7.93 9.68 17.02
N PHE A 73 -7.99 9.73 15.71
CA PHE A 73 -7.47 8.69 14.82
C PHE A 73 -5.93 8.63 14.76
N LEU A 74 -5.25 9.70 15.18
CA LEU A 74 -3.77 9.74 15.21
C LEU A 74 -3.16 8.59 16.02
N LYS A 75 -3.82 8.18 17.11
CA LYS A 75 -3.38 7.02 17.89
C LYS A 75 -3.38 5.73 17.06
N HIS A 76 -4.40 5.54 16.23
CA HIS A 76 -4.47 4.39 15.32
C HIS A 76 -3.40 4.47 14.24
N ILE A 77 -3.16 5.64 13.66
CA ILE A 77 -2.09 5.86 12.66
C ILE A 77 -0.72 5.43 13.22
N ASN A 78 -0.39 5.79 14.45
CA ASN A 78 0.86 5.36 15.08
C ASN A 78 0.93 3.83 15.25
N SER A 79 -0.19 3.19 15.57
CA SER A 79 -0.30 1.72 15.62
C SER A 79 -0.14 1.10 14.24
N LEU A 80 -0.77 1.69 13.22
CA LEU A 80 -0.67 1.26 11.82
C LEU A 80 0.77 1.33 11.31
N GLN A 81 1.49 2.45 11.57
CA GLN A 81 2.92 2.54 11.22
C GLN A 81 3.74 1.40 11.83
N ASN A 82 3.54 1.11 13.11
CA ASN A 82 4.22 0.00 13.77
C ASN A 82 3.85 -1.35 13.16
N LYS A 83 2.57 -1.56 12.82
CA LYS A 83 2.10 -2.78 12.17
C LYS A 83 2.71 -2.95 10.77
N LEU A 84 2.78 -1.88 9.98
CA LEU A 84 3.39 -1.90 8.64
C LEU A 84 4.90 -2.18 8.70
N LEU A 85 5.63 -1.55 9.63
CA LEU A 85 7.09 -1.63 9.69
C LEU A 85 7.61 -2.83 10.50
N LYS A 86 6.87 -3.31 11.51
CA LYS A 86 7.36 -4.31 12.47
C LYS A 86 6.34 -5.42 12.75
N GLY A 87 5.16 -5.33 12.18
CA GLY A 87 4.07 -6.27 12.38
C GLY A 87 3.82 -7.15 11.16
N THR A 88 2.53 -7.34 10.85
CA THR A 88 2.09 -8.15 9.68
C THR A 88 2.39 -7.50 8.33
N GLY A 89 2.74 -6.21 8.30
CA GLY A 89 3.00 -5.46 7.08
C GLY A 89 1.74 -5.06 6.30
N VAL A 90 0.54 -5.30 6.82
CA VAL A 90 -0.72 -5.02 6.13
C VAL A 90 -1.82 -4.64 7.09
N GLU A 91 -2.67 -3.69 6.66
CA GLU A 91 -3.95 -3.41 7.30
C GLU A 91 -4.98 -2.96 6.27
N VAL A 92 -6.23 -3.36 6.47
CA VAL A 92 -7.40 -2.90 5.72
C VAL A 92 -8.26 -2.05 6.64
N LEU A 93 -8.45 -0.79 6.30
CA LEU A 93 -9.41 0.10 6.96
C LEU A 93 -10.79 -0.10 6.31
N ARG A 94 -11.79 -0.48 7.09
CA ARG A 94 -13.15 -0.71 6.63
C ARG A 94 -14.12 0.28 7.26
N GLY A 95 -15.15 0.64 6.50
CA GLY A 95 -16.30 1.39 7.01
C GLY A 95 -16.32 2.86 6.62
N LEU A 96 -15.34 3.36 5.86
CA LEU A 96 -15.41 4.70 5.31
C LEU A 96 -16.60 4.78 4.33
N PRO A 97 -17.56 5.70 4.51
CA PRO A 97 -18.79 5.76 3.68
C PRO A 97 -18.54 6.46 2.34
N ILE A 98 -17.66 5.90 1.52
CA ILE A 98 -17.15 6.47 0.25
C ILE A 98 -18.28 6.83 -0.71
N THR A 99 -19.38 6.07 -0.70
CA THR A 99 -20.57 6.34 -1.56
C THR A 99 -21.23 7.68 -1.26
N ASN A 100 -20.99 8.24 -0.08
CA ASN A 100 -21.54 9.54 0.33
C ASN A 100 -20.60 10.70 0.02
N TYR A 101 -19.39 10.42 -0.50
CA TYR A 101 -18.36 11.41 -0.74
C TYR A 101 -18.18 11.72 -2.23
N SER A 102 -17.73 12.93 -2.53
CA SER A 102 -17.18 13.24 -3.85
C SER A 102 -15.85 12.49 -4.04
N GLN A 103 -15.42 12.35 -5.29
CA GLN A 103 -14.12 11.77 -5.60
C GLN A 103 -12.99 12.60 -4.99
N GLU A 104 -13.09 13.93 -5.03
CA GLU A 104 -12.13 14.86 -4.43
C GLU A 104 -12.02 14.67 -2.92
N PHE A 105 -13.17 14.56 -2.23
CA PHE A 105 -13.20 14.34 -0.79
C PHE A 105 -12.56 13.01 -0.40
N THR A 106 -12.85 11.95 -1.17
CA THR A 106 -12.25 10.62 -0.97
C THR A 106 -10.73 10.66 -1.19
N ALA A 107 -10.29 11.34 -2.26
CA ALA A 107 -8.88 11.53 -2.56
C ALA A 107 -8.16 12.29 -1.44
N THR A 108 -8.80 13.34 -0.91
CA THR A 108 -8.27 14.13 0.21
C THR A 108 -8.08 13.27 1.46
N ILE A 109 -9.08 12.47 1.84
CA ILE A 109 -8.93 11.54 2.98
C ILE A 109 -7.79 10.56 2.73
N PHE A 110 -7.71 9.98 1.54
CA PHE A 110 -6.71 8.98 1.20
C PHE A 110 -5.28 9.56 1.23
N CYS A 111 -5.06 10.71 0.58
CA CYS A 111 -3.78 11.40 0.60
C CYS A 111 -3.42 11.92 2.00
N GLY A 112 -4.42 12.42 2.73
CA GLY A 112 -4.25 12.87 4.11
C GLY A 112 -3.76 11.75 5.03
N LEU A 113 -4.37 10.57 4.95
CA LEU A 113 -3.89 9.37 5.66
C LEU A 113 -2.45 9.03 5.24
N GLY A 114 -2.17 9.07 3.93
CA GLY A 114 -0.82 8.84 3.40
C GLY A 114 0.22 9.79 3.96
N SER A 115 -0.11 11.07 4.13
CA SER A 115 0.81 12.09 4.65
C SER A 115 1.28 11.82 6.08
N HIS A 116 0.47 11.13 6.87
CA HIS A 116 0.83 10.68 8.21
C HIS A 116 1.71 9.42 8.22
N LEU A 117 1.73 8.65 7.13
CA LEU A 117 2.52 7.42 7.02
C LEU A 117 3.90 7.67 6.39
N GLY A 118 3.99 8.64 5.48
CA GLY A 118 5.24 8.96 4.80
C GLY A 118 5.06 10.04 3.73
N SER A 119 6.07 10.15 2.86
CA SER A 119 6.04 11.09 1.74
C SER A 119 5.49 10.43 0.48
N ALA A 120 4.52 11.06 -0.17
CA ALA A 120 3.97 10.59 -1.42
C ALA A 120 5.04 10.56 -2.54
N ARG A 121 4.96 9.54 -3.40
CA ARG A 121 5.78 9.44 -4.61
C ARG A 121 4.92 9.71 -5.83
N SER A 122 5.53 10.35 -6.83
CA SER A 122 4.87 10.55 -8.12
C SER A 122 4.48 9.20 -8.74
N GLN A 123 3.25 9.12 -9.25
CA GLN A 123 2.68 7.94 -9.88
C GLN A 123 2.82 7.94 -11.40
N ASN A 124 3.19 9.08 -11.98
CA ASN A 124 3.39 9.24 -13.43
C ASN A 124 4.41 10.34 -13.74
N SER A 125 4.72 10.54 -15.03
CA SER A 125 5.63 11.56 -15.52
C SER A 125 5.17 12.99 -15.25
N ASP A 126 3.87 13.19 -15.05
CA ASP A 126 3.27 14.51 -14.80
C ASP A 126 3.35 14.94 -13.33
N GLY A 127 3.89 14.07 -12.47
CA GLY A 127 4.06 14.36 -11.06
C GLY A 127 2.83 14.10 -10.20
N HIS A 128 1.77 13.48 -10.72
CA HIS A 128 0.58 13.17 -9.95
C HIS A 128 0.89 12.20 -8.80
N ILE A 129 0.40 12.50 -7.60
CA ILE A 129 0.59 11.66 -6.41
C ILE A 129 -0.46 10.55 -6.28
N LEU A 130 -1.52 10.60 -7.10
CA LEU A 130 -2.59 9.60 -7.18
C LEU A 130 -2.60 8.91 -8.53
N GLY A 131 -2.60 7.58 -8.54
CA GLY A 131 -2.84 6.75 -9.71
C GLY A 131 -4.28 6.23 -9.72
N HIS A 132 -4.87 6.13 -10.90
CA HIS A 132 -6.20 5.54 -11.09
C HIS A 132 -6.08 4.13 -11.64
N VAL A 133 -6.44 3.14 -10.82
CA VAL A 133 -6.50 1.74 -11.24
C VAL A 133 -7.90 1.47 -11.79
N ARG A 134 -8.02 1.41 -13.10
CA ARG A 134 -9.29 1.12 -13.79
C ARG A 134 -9.05 0.66 -15.21
N ASP A 135 -9.91 -0.22 -15.70
CA ASP A 135 -9.95 -0.57 -17.12
C ASP A 135 -10.43 0.64 -17.94
N ILE A 136 -9.60 1.09 -18.88
CA ILE A 136 -9.93 2.13 -19.86
C ILE A 136 -9.94 1.58 -21.29
N GLY A 137 -9.92 0.23 -21.44
CA GLY A 137 -9.84 -0.46 -22.73
C GLY A 137 -8.45 -0.42 -23.36
N ALA A 138 -7.40 -0.18 -22.59
CA ALA A 138 -6.03 -0.22 -23.09
C ALA A 138 -5.64 -1.65 -23.52
N ASP A 139 -4.79 -1.75 -24.56
CA ASP A 139 -4.25 -3.04 -25.01
C ASP A 139 -3.05 -3.43 -24.14
N SER A 140 -3.12 -4.58 -23.48
CA SER A 140 -2.03 -5.11 -22.65
C SER A 140 -0.80 -5.53 -23.45
N ASN A 141 -0.91 -5.69 -24.77
CA ASN A 141 0.23 -5.98 -25.64
C ASN A 141 0.98 -4.71 -26.09
N ASP A 142 0.41 -3.52 -25.87
CA ASP A 142 1.10 -2.26 -26.14
C ASP A 142 2.13 -2.01 -25.00
N PRO A 143 3.44 -1.91 -25.30
CA PRO A 143 4.48 -1.68 -24.30
C PRO A 143 4.32 -0.36 -23.52
N ASN A 144 3.52 0.58 -24.06
CA ASN A 144 3.21 1.85 -23.39
C ASN A 144 2.00 1.75 -22.46
N SER A 145 1.21 0.68 -22.56
CA SER A 145 0.06 0.45 -21.69
C SER A 145 0.51 -0.08 -20.33
N ARG A 146 -0.20 0.32 -19.28
CA ARG A 146 -0.03 -0.24 -17.94
C ARG A 146 -1.12 -1.26 -17.67
N ILE A 147 -0.77 -2.42 -17.09
CA ILE A 147 -1.72 -3.51 -16.83
C ILE A 147 -2.92 -3.03 -16.00
N TYR A 148 -2.72 -2.11 -15.05
CA TYR A 148 -3.81 -1.54 -14.25
C TYR A 148 -4.81 -0.67 -15.04
N GLN A 149 -4.54 -0.43 -16.33
CA GLN A 149 -5.42 0.27 -17.28
C GLN A 149 -6.21 -0.69 -18.17
N THR A 150 -6.06 -1.98 -17.97
CA THR A 150 -6.66 -3.06 -18.74
C THR A 150 -7.56 -3.93 -17.86
N CYS A 151 -8.29 -4.88 -18.47
CA CYS A 151 -9.02 -5.91 -17.75
C CYS A 151 -8.16 -7.12 -17.35
N ASP A 152 -6.87 -7.14 -17.69
CA ASP A 152 -5.99 -8.26 -17.46
C ASP A 152 -5.57 -8.37 -16.00
N ARG A 153 -5.33 -9.62 -15.60
CA ARG A 153 -4.86 -9.92 -14.25
C ARG A 153 -3.41 -9.46 -14.08
N GLN A 154 -3.17 -8.61 -13.09
CA GLN A 154 -1.82 -8.28 -12.66
C GLN A 154 -1.24 -9.40 -11.80
N THR A 155 -0.01 -9.82 -12.11
CA THR A 155 0.72 -10.83 -11.35
C THR A 155 1.19 -10.28 -10.00
N PHE A 156 1.61 -11.16 -9.09
CA PHE A 156 2.25 -10.73 -7.85
C PHE A 156 3.53 -9.94 -8.14
N HIS A 157 3.66 -8.80 -7.51
CA HIS A 157 4.80 -7.89 -7.64
C HIS A 157 4.96 -7.06 -6.37
N THR A 158 6.05 -6.35 -6.27
CA THR A 158 6.27 -5.28 -5.30
C THR A 158 6.41 -3.96 -6.05
N ASP A 159 5.91 -2.89 -5.47
CA ASP A 159 6.16 -1.54 -5.98
C ASP A 159 7.46 -0.96 -5.43
N SER A 160 8.00 0.05 -6.10
CA SER A 160 9.22 0.75 -5.66
C SER A 160 8.90 1.80 -4.59
N ALA A 161 8.20 1.38 -3.54
CA ALA A 161 7.81 2.21 -2.41
C ALA A 161 7.86 1.39 -1.11
N ASP A 162 8.07 2.05 0.02
CA ASP A 162 8.08 1.40 1.33
C ASP A 162 6.69 0.98 1.79
N VAL A 163 5.67 1.77 1.40
CA VAL A 163 4.26 1.50 1.69
C VAL A 163 3.42 1.79 0.45
N VAL A 164 2.51 0.90 0.14
CA VAL A 164 1.51 1.06 -0.91
C VAL A 164 0.13 1.19 -0.28
N GLY A 165 -0.62 2.21 -0.68
CA GLY A 165 -2.01 2.40 -0.28
C GLY A 165 -2.93 2.25 -1.47
N LEU A 166 -4.10 1.67 -1.25
CA LEU A 166 -5.19 1.58 -2.23
C LEU A 166 -6.51 1.97 -1.56
N VAL A 167 -7.32 2.74 -2.26
CA VAL A 167 -8.70 3.01 -1.85
C VAL A 167 -9.66 2.49 -2.92
N CYS A 168 -10.62 1.66 -2.52
CA CYS A 168 -11.64 1.13 -3.41
C CYS A 168 -12.80 2.14 -3.50
N ILE A 169 -12.89 2.88 -4.60
CA ILE A 169 -13.99 3.81 -4.86
C ILE A 169 -15.23 3.06 -5.36
N LYS A 170 -15.01 2.03 -6.20
CA LYS A 170 -16.06 1.19 -6.77
C LYS A 170 -15.54 -0.22 -7.00
N GLU A 171 -16.32 -1.20 -6.58
CA GLU A 171 -15.99 -2.60 -6.86
C GLU A 171 -16.09 -2.91 -8.35
N ALA A 172 -15.21 -3.78 -8.84
CA ALA A 172 -15.30 -4.31 -10.19
C ALA A 172 -16.56 -5.18 -10.33
N LYS A 173 -17.18 -5.18 -11.52
CA LYS A 173 -18.32 -6.04 -11.82
C LYS A 173 -17.98 -7.53 -11.68
N GLU A 174 -16.78 -7.89 -12.12
CA GLU A 174 -16.20 -9.23 -12.02
C GLU A 174 -14.70 -9.12 -11.73
N GLY A 175 -14.14 -10.03 -10.96
CA GLY A 175 -12.71 -10.02 -10.61
C GLY A 175 -12.33 -8.92 -9.62
N GLY A 176 -11.23 -8.22 -9.87
CA GLY A 176 -10.74 -7.08 -9.09
C GLY A 176 -10.28 -7.40 -7.67
N ARG A 177 -10.08 -8.67 -7.33
CA ARG A 177 -9.63 -9.07 -5.99
C ARG A 177 -8.14 -8.76 -5.81
N SER A 178 -7.81 -8.05 -4.73
CA SER A 178 -6.43 -7.90 -4.28
C SER A 178 -6.01 -9.15 -3.50
N LEU A 179 -4.88 -9.73 -3.91
CA LEU A 179 -4.28 -10.88 -3.25
C LEU A 179 -2.96 -10.45 -2.64
N LEU A 180 -2.72 -10.84 -1.39
CA LEU A 180 -1.51 -10.53 -0.67
C LEU A 180 -0.79 -11.80 -0.25
N VAL A 181 0.53 -11.73 -0.23
CA VAL A 181 1.40 -12.81 0.25
C VAL A 181 2.57 -12.20 1.02
N SER A 182 2.99 -12.87 2.08
CA SER A 182 4.18 -12.47 2.83
C SER A 182 5.45 -12.79 2.05
N ALA A 183 6.31 -11.79 1.84
CA ALA A 183 7.62 -11.97 1.20
C ALA A 183 8.52 -12.91 2.02
N GLU A 184 8.49 -12.80 3.35
CA GLU A 184 9.25 -13.69 4.24
C GLU A 184 8.75 -15.13 4.16
N SER A 185 7.44 -15.34 3.99
CA SER A 185 6.90 -16.68 3.79
C SER A 185 7.28 -17.26 2.43
N ILE A 186 7.35 -16.43 1.38
CA ILE A 186 7.90 -16.84 0.08
C ILE A 186 9.37 -17.22 0.25
N TYR A 187 10.18 -16.37 0.89
CA TYR A 187 11.59 -16.66 1.17
C TYR A 187 11.76 -18.01 1.85
N ASN A 188 11.03 -18.22 2.96
CA ASN A 188 11.10 -19.46 3.73
C ASN A 188 10.73 -20.69 2.88
N ARG A 189 9.76 -20.56 2.01
CA ARG A 189 9.32 -21.60 1.10
C ARG A 189 10.38 -21.92 0.04
N MET A 190 10.92 -20.88 -0.60
CA MET A 190 12.00 -21.03 -1.58
C MET A 190 13.28 -21.61 -0.97
N LYS A 191 13.64 -21.17 0.26
CA LYS A 191 14.79 -21.71 0.98
C LYS A 191 14.70 -23.22 1.20
N LEU A 192 13.49 -23.71 1.39
CA LEU A 192 13.23 -25.14 1.60
C LEU A 192 13.18 -25.92 0.29
N GLU A 193 12.53 -25.38 -0.75
CA GLU A 193 12.18 -26.11 -1.98
C GLU A 193 13.17 -25.89 -3.14
N CYS A 194 13.75 -24.69 -3.22
CA CYS A 194 14.64 -24.32 -4.32
C CYS A 194 15.74 -23.33 -3.85
N PRO A 195 16.63 -23.73 -2.92
CA PRO A 195 17.64 -22.86 -2.34
C PRO A 195 18.57 -22.23 -3.40
N ASP A 196 18.94 -22.98 -4.43
CA ASP A 196 19.82 -22.50 -5.50
C ASP A 196 19.18 -21.34 -6.29
N LEU A 197 17.87 -21.38 -6.50
CA LEU A 197 17.14 -20.28 -7.15
C LEU A 197 16.98 -19.07 -6.23
N LEU A 198 16.78 -19.32 -4.93
CA LEU A 198 16.71 -18.26 -3.95
C LEU A 198 17.99 -17.42 -3.92
N GLU A 199 19.16 -18.06 -3.96
CA GLU A 199 20.46 -17.36 -3.99
C GLU A 199 20.55 -16.41 -5.17
N LYS A 200 20.04 -16.82 -6.34
CA LYS A 200 20.05 -16.00 -7.56
C LYS A 200 19.22 -14.70 -7.44
N LEU A 201 18.19 -14.68 -6.57
CA LEU A 201 17.42 -13.48 -6.34
C LEU A 201 18.16 -12.37 -5.57
N PHE A 202 19.30 -12.70 -4.98
CA PHE A 202 20.17 -11.74 -4.30
C PHE A 202 21.30 -11.22 -5.20
N ASP A 203 21.46 -11.79 -6.40
CA ASP A 203 22.39 -11.27 -7.40
C ASP A 203 21.86 -9.92 -7.93
N PRO A 204 22.73 -8.96 -8.26
CA PRO A 204 22.33 -7.72 -8.90
C PRO A 204 21.65 -8.01 -10.24
N ILE A 205 20.41 -7.59 -10.39
CA ILE A 205 19.63 -7.72 -11.62
C ILE A 205 19.47 -6.34 -12.25
N ALA A 206 19.91 -6.18 -13.50
CA ALA A 206 19.68 -4.96 -14.25
C ALA A 206 18.19 -4.84 -14.56
N THR A 207 17.58 -3.69 -14.20
CA THR A 207 16.19 -3.36 -14.54
C THR A 207 16.18 -2.12 -15.42
N ASP A 208 15.44 -2.15 -16.51
CA ASP A 208 15.11 -0.98 -17.31
C ASP A 208 13.83 -0.33 -16.77
N ARG A 209 13.84 1.00 -16.62
CA ARG A 209 12.70 1.79 -16.10
C ARG A 209 12.40 2.98 -17.00
#